data_4c3cf5451caeaca34c289b28f94c66bf
#
_entry.id   4c3cf5451caeaca34c289b28f94c66bf
#
_cell.length_a   1.000
_cell.length_b   1.000
_cell.length_c   1.000
_cell.angle_alpha   90.00
_cell.angle_beta   90.00
_cell.angle_gamma   90.00
#
_symmetry.space_group_name_H-M   'P 1'
#
loop_
_entity.id
_entity.type
_entity.pdbx_description
1 polymer ?
#
loop_
_entity_poly.entity_id
_entity_poly.type
_entity_poly.pdbx_seq_one_letter_code
_entity_poly.pdbx_strand_id
1 'polypeptide(L)'
;MTSRRHTQAFVGGLLVGNCAPHLASAVAGRIHLTPLAGRESGPLVNLVWGAVNLAGGLALVRAAAGPGRRWDGTLVAFEAGVATFAAWMFASEGLTRINSAVPEGTPPGGGAGA
;
A
#
# COMPACT_ATOMS: atom_id res chain seq x y z
N MET A 1 14.09 22.27 8.50
CA MET A 1 13.79 21.28 9.57
C MET A 1 12.33 20.80 9.50
N THR A 2 11.35 21.68 9.55
CA THR A 2 9.91 21.34 9.50
C THR A 2 9.52 20.65 8.19
N SER A 3 9.98 21.16 7.05
CA SER A 3 9.69 20.58 5.73
C SER A 3 10.18 19.12 5.58
N ARG A 4 11.40 18.83 6.03
CA ARG A 4 11.95 17.46 5.99
C ARG A 4 11.11 16.47 6.80
N ARG A 5 10.67 16.86 7.98
CA ARG A 5 9.84 16.02 8.85
C ARG A 5 8.46 15.75 8.23
N HIS A 6 7.86 16.77 7.64
CA HIS A 6 6.60 16.61 6.93
C HIS A 6 6.75 15.69 5.71
N THR A 7 7.82 15.84 4.94
CA THR A 7 8.12 14.95 3.81
C THR A 7 8.32 13.51 4.27
N GLN A 8 9.09 13.29 5.33
CA GLN A 8 9.28 11.96 5.91
C GLN A 8 7.95 11.33 6.37
N ALA A 9 7.11 12.12 7.04
CA ALA A 9 5.82 11.66 7.50
C ALA A 9 4.88 11.34 6.33
N PHE A 10 4.86 12.16 5.29
CA PHE A 10 4.08 11.93 4.08
C PHE A 10 4.52 10.63 3.36
N VAL A 11 5.82 10.45 3.14
CA VAL A 11 6.36 9.22 2.54
C VAL A 11 6.04 8.00 3.41
N GLY A 12 6.15 8.15 4.73
CA GLY A 12 5.74 7.12 5.68
C GLY A 12 4.27 6.74 5.50
N GLY A 13 3.40 7.71 5.29
CA GLY A 13 1.98 7.51 5.00
C GLY A 13 1.73 6.76 3.69
N LEU A 14 2.44 7.11 2.62
CA LEU A 14 2.39 6.38 1.34
C LEU A 14 2.75 4.90 1.53
N LEU A 15 3.82 4.61 2.26
CA LEU A 15 4.29 3.24 2.48
C LEU A 15 3.32 2.45 3.37
N VAL A 16 2.82 3.05 4.45
CA VAL A 16 1.82 2.41 5.32
C VAL A 16 0.54 2.12 4.54
N GLY A 17 0.06 3.07 3.75
CA GLY A 17 -1.09 2.85 2.87
C GLY A 17 -0.85 1.71 1.88
N ASN A 18 0.32 1.68 1.26
CA ASN A 18 0.69 0.66 0.28
C ASN A 18 0.79 -0.75 0.88
N CYS A 19 1.03 -0.91 2.18
CA CYS A 19 1.07 -2.25 2.77
C CYS A 19 -0.29 -2.97 2.72
N ALA A 20 -1.39 -2.24 2.77
CA ALA A 20 -2.73 -2.80 2.88
C ALA A 20 -3.14 -3.72 1.71
N PRO A 21 -3.04 -3.32 0.41
CA PRO A 21 -3.40 -4.19 -0.69
C PRO A 21 -2.51 -5.44 -0.78
N HIS A 22 -1.23 -5.32 -0.41
CA HIS A 22 -0.30 -6.45 -0.44
C HIS A 22 -0.59 -7.46 0.67
N LEU A 23 -0.82 -7.00 1.90
CA LEU A 23 -1.19 -7.88 3.01
C LEU A 23 -2.56 -8.51 2.78
N ALA A 24 -3.54 -7.76 2.28
CA ALA A 24 -4.85 -8.29 1.94
C ALA A 24 -4.77 -9.36 0.85
N SER A 25 -3.98 -9.13 -0.19
CA SER A 25 -3.75 -10.10 -1.27
C SER A 25 -3.06 -11.37 -0.76
N ALA A 26 -2.07 -11.22 0.11
CA ALA A 26 -1.35 -12.34 0.71
C ALA A 26 -2.29 -13.24 1.52
N VAL A 27 -3.09 -12.68 2.40
CA VAL A 27 -4.06 -13.42 3.24
C VAL A 27 -5.14 -14.09 2.39
N ALA A 28 -5.58 -13.43 1.32
CA ALA A 28 -6.59 -13.96 0.41
C ALA A 28 -6.04 -14.98 -0.60
N GLY A 29 -4.73 -15.25 -0.60
CA GLY A 29 -4.10 -16.14 -1.58
C GLY A 29 -4.11 -15.60 -3.01
N ARG A 30 -4.15 -14.29 -3.16
CA ARG A 30 -4.27 -13.63 -4.47
C ARG A 30 -2.92 -13.14 -4.99
N ILE A 31 -2.85 -13.02 -6.31
CA ILE A 31 -1.73 -12.39 -7.01
C ILE A 31 -1.94 -10.87 -7.00
N HIS A 32 -0.88 -10.12 -6.72
CA HIS A 32 -0.88 -8.67 -6.77
C HIS A 32 0.49 -8.15 -7.18
N LEU A 33 0.54 -7.16 -8.08
CA LEU A 33 1.78 -6.60 -8.60
C LEU A 33 2.69 -6.11 -7.47
N THR A 34 3.95 -6.53 -7.51
CA THR A 34 5.02 -5.96 -6.68
C THR A 34 6.26 -5.65 -7.53
N PRO A 35 7.13 -4.71 -7.11
CA PRO A 35 8.39 -4.51 -7.80
C PRO A 35 9.38 -5.67 -7.62
N LEU A 36 9.11 -6.61 -6.70
CA LEU A 36 9.98 -7.76 -6.43
C LEU A 36 9.84 -8.88 -7.47
N ALA A 37 8.62 -9.16 -7.94
CA ALA A 37 8.34 -10.26 -8.85
C ALA A 37 7.35 -9.91 -9.97
N GLY A 38 7.01 -8.63 -10.14
CA GLY A 38 6.15 -8.15 -11.21
C GLY A 38 4.67 -8.46 -10.99
N ARG A 39 3.92 -8.54 -12.08
CA ARG A 39 2.45 -8.67 -12.08
C ARG A 39 1.94 -10.00 -11.51
N GLU A 40 2.77 -11.03 -11.50
CA GLU A 40 2.43 -12.37 -11.03
C GLU A 40 2.98 -12.65 -9.62
N SER A 41 3.23 -11.62 -8.82
CA SER A 41 3.70 -11.78 -7.46
C SER A 41 2.69 -12.52 -6.61
N GLY A 42 3.08 -13.69 -6.11
CA GLY A 42 2.23 -14.54 -5.29
C GLY A 42 2.06 -14.07 -3.85
N PRO A 43 1.30 -14.82 -3.03
CA PRO A 43 0.99 -14.44 -1.65
C PRO A 43 2.23 -14.18 -0.77
N LEU A 44 3.25 -15.02 -0.85
CA LEU A 44 4.46 -14.86 -0.03
C LEU A 44 5.22 -13.58 -0.40
N VAL A 45 5.36 -13.28 -1.68
CA VAL A 45 6.03 -12.05 -2.16
C VAL A 45 5.25 -10.82 -1.70
N ASN A 46 3.93 -10.86 -1.78
CA ASN A 46 3.06 -9.80 -1.29
C ASN A 46 3.14 -9.62 0.22
N LEU A 47 3.24 -10.71 0.98
CA LEU A 47 3.43 -10.64 2.43
C LEU A 47 4.75 -9.93 2.78
N VAL A 48 5.84 -10.32 2.14
CA VAL A 48 7.16 -9.70 2.36
C VAL A 48 7.14 -8.22 1.96
N TRP A 49 6.60 -7.91 0.79
CA TRP A 49 6.54 -6.53 0.31
C TRP A 49 5.64 -5.66 1.19
N GLY A 50 4.49 -6.16 1.60
CA GLY A 50 3.60 -5.47 2.53
C GLY A 50 4.25 -5.22 3.89
N ALA A 51 4.94 -6.22 4.44
CA ALA A 51 5.66 -6.09 5.71
C ALA A 51 6.80 -5.06 5.63
N VAL A 52 7.57 -5.04 4.55
CA VAL A 52 8.64 -4.04 4.33
C VAL A 52 8.06 -2.63 4.23
N ASN A 53 6.96 -2.45 3.50
CA ASN A 53 6.29 -1.15 3.41
C ASN A 53 5.74 -0.69 4.76
N LEU A 54 5.13 -1.57 5.52
CA LEU A 54 4.62 -1.24 6.85
C LEU A 54 5.75 -0.85 7.80
N ALA A 55 6.79 -1.67 7.89
CA ALA A 55 7.93 -1.40 8.78
C ALA A 55 8.67 -0.11 8.39
N GLY A 56 8.94 0.08 7.10
CA GLY A 56 9.59 1.29 6.59
C GLY A 56 8.74 2.54 6.80
N GLY A 57 7.44 2.45 6.54
CA GLY A 57 6.51 3.55 6.76
C GLY A 57 6.42 3.97 8.23
N LEU A 58 6.27 3.00 9.13
CA LEU A 58 6.22 3.26 10.57
C LEU A 58 7.55 3.83 11.10
N ALA A 59 8.69 3.35 10.60
CA ALA A 59 9.99 3.89 10.96
C ALA A 59 10.14 5.36 10.55
N LEU A 60 9.70 5.72 9.33
CA LEU A 60 9.72 7.11 8.86
C LEU A 60 8.81 8.02 9.68
N VAL A 61 7.59 7.57 10.00
CA VAL A 61 6.65 8.32 10.82
C VAL A 61 7.21 8.53 12.23
N ARG A 62 7.76 7.49 12.83
CA ARG A 62 8.39 7.59 14.15
C ARG A 62 9.56 8.58 14.14
N ALA A 63 10.40 8.54 13.13
CA ALA A 63 11.51 9.48 12.97
C ALA A 63 11.03 10.92 12.76
N ALA A 64 9.91 11.11 12.08
CA ALA A 64 9.33 12.43 11.83
C ALA A 64 8.62 13.00 13.07
N ALA A 65 7.91 12.19 13.83
CA ALA A 65 7.06 12.64 14.93
C ALA A 65 7.85 13.29 16.09
N GLY A 66 9.04 12.79 16.41
CA GLY A 66 9.81 13.27 17.54
C GLY A 66 9.13 12.98 18.89
N PRO A 67 9.81 13.23 20.01
CA PRO A 67 9.26 12.93 21.33
C PRO A 67 8.16 13.91 21.74
N GLY A 68 7.07 13.40 22.28
CA GLY A 68 6.07 14.17 23.04
C GLY A 68 4.98 14.88 22.23
N ARG A 69 4.88 14.67 20.93
CA ARG A 69 3.84 15.31 20.09
C ARG A 69 2.74 14.33 19.71
N ARG A 70 1.49 14.67 20.03
CA ARG A 70 0.31 13.86 19.68
C ARG A 70 -0.31 14.26 18.35
N TRP A 71 -0.55 15.56 18.15
CA TRP A 71 -1.14 16.12 16.95
C TRP A 71 -0.32 17.31 16.47
N ASP A 72 0.27 17.21 15.31
CA ASP A 72 0.99 18.29 14.66
C ASP A 72 0.98 18.11 13.14
N GLY A 73 1.69 18.99 12.44
CA GLY A 73 1.79 18.92 10.98
C GLY A 73 2.39 17.63 10.44
N THR A 74 3.14 16.86 11.24
CA THR A 74 3.68 15.57 10.81
C THR A 74 2.59 14.52 10.74
N LEU A 75 1.62 14.52 11.64
CA LEU A 75 0.47 13.63 11.56
C LEU A 75 -0.43 13.95 10.37
N VAL A 76 -0.70 15.24 10.13
CA VAL A 76 -1.46 15.68 8.96
C VAL A 76 -0.75 15.26 7.67
N ALA A 77 0.57 15.41 7.59
CA ALA A 77 1.35 14.99 6.43
C ALA A 77 1.31 13.47 6.24
N PHE A 78 1.36 12.69 7.31
CA PHE A 78 1.20 11.24 7.28
C PHE A 78 -0.17 10.84 6.72
N GLU A 79 -1.24 11.42 7.26
CA GLU A 79 -2.60 11.16 6.79
C GLU A 79 -2.78 11.54 5.31
N ALA A 80 -2.18 12.65 4.89
CA ALA A 80 -2.17 13.05 3.48
C ALA A 80 -1.45 12.01 2.60
N GLY A 81 -0.36 11.41 3.08
CA GLY A 81 0.33 10.32 2.41
C GLY A 81 -0.55 9.09 2.23
N VAL A 82 -1.22 8.65 3.29
CA VAL A 82 -2.18 7.53 3.25
C VAL A 82 -3.32 7.82 2.27
N ALA A 83 -3.91 9.00 2.35
CA ALA A 83 -5.01 9.42 1.48
C ALA A 83 -4.58 9.50 0.01
N THR A 84 -3.38 10.00 -0.27
CA THR A 84 -2.82 10.07 -1.62
C THR A 84 -2.67 8.66 -2.21
N PHE A 85 -2.15 7.72 -1.44
CA PHE A 85 -2.05 6.33 -1.89
C PHE A 85 -3.42 5.70 -2.13
N ALA A 86 -4.38 5.91 -1.24
CA ALA A 86 -5.74 5.41 -1.41
C ALA A 86 -6.40 5.96 -2.68
N ALA A 87 -6.23 7.25 -2.96
CA ALA A 87 -6.72 7.88 -4.18
C ALA A 87 -6.04 7.32 -5.44
N TRP A 88 -4.73 7.08 -5.36
CA TRP A 88 -3.98 6.44 -6.44
C TRP A 88 -4.50 5.03 -6.71
N MET A 89 -4.69 4.20 -5.68
CA MET A 89 -5.23 2.85 -5.84
C MET A 89 -6.62 2.86 -6.46
N PHE A 90 -7.49 3.73 -5.99
CA PHE A 90 -8.83 3.88 -6.55
C PHE A 90 -8.79 4.24 -8.04
N ALA A 91 -8.01 5.26 -8.40
CA ALA A 91 -7.92 5.71 -9.78
C ALA A 91 -7.25 4.68 -10.69
N SER A 92 -6.11 4.11 -10.27
CA SER A 92 -5.36 3.15 -11.09
C SER A 92 -6.13 1.86 -11.30
N GLU A 93 -6.78 1.31 -10.29
CA GLU A 93 -7.60 0.12 -10.45
C GLU A 93 -8.87 0.38 -11.26
N GLY A 94 -9.49 1.53 -11.07
CA GLY A 94 -10.67 1.92 -11.85
C GLY A 94 -10.38 2.12 -13.34
N LEU A 95 -9.21 2.63 -13.68
CA LEU A 95 -8.82 2.93 -15.06
C LEU A 95 -8.08 1.79 -15.76
N THR A 96 -7.20 1.08 -15.07
CA THR A 96 -6.24 0.16 -15.71
C THR A 96 -6.28 -1.26 -15.17
N ARG A 97 -6.80 -1.48 -13.97
CA ARG A 97 -6.77 -2.78 -13.25
C ARG A 97 -5.36 -3.40 -13.21
N ILE A 98 -4.35 -2.56 -13.16
CA ILE A 98 -2.95 -3.00 -13.29
C ILE A 98 -2.50 -3.92 -12.15
N ASN A 99 -3.06 -3.72 -10.95
CA ASN A 99 -2.67 -4.49 -9.77
C ASN A 99 -3.51 -5.76 -9.58
N SER A 100 -4.72 -5.80 -10.15
CA SER A 100 -5.69 -6.89 -9.97
C SER A 100 -5.98 -7.64 -11.29
N ALA A 101 -5.00 -7.74 -12.19
CA ALA A 101 -5.13 -8.49 -13.42
C ALA A 101 -5.51 -9.95 -13.12
N VAL A 102 -6.59 -10.42 -13.76
CA VAL A 102 -6.99 -11.83 -13.69
C VAL A 102 -5.94 -12.66 -14.41
N PRO A 103 -5.43 -13.77 -13.82
CA PRO A 103 -4.51 -14.66 -14.52
C PRO A 103 -5.10 -15.13 -15.86
N GLU A 104 -4.28 -15.16 -16.91
CA GLU A 104 -4.68 -15.76 -18.19
C GLU A 104 -5.08 -17.23 -17.96
N GLY A 105 -6.26 -17.61 -18.44
CA GLY A 105 -6.80 -18.95 -18.29
C GLY A 105 -7.88 -19.12 -17.21
N THR A 106 -8.24 -18.08 -16.49
CA THR A 106 -9.46 -18.14 -15.67
C THR A 106 -10.66 -18.05 -16.60
N PRO A 107 -11.50 -19.08 -16.71
CA PRO A 107 -12.68 -19.01 -17.57
C PRO A 107 -13.58 -17.86 -17.11
N PRO A 108 -14.18 -17.11 -18.05
CA PRO A 108 -15.13 -16.06 -17.72
C PRO A 108 -16.22 -16.70 -16.83
N GLY A 109 -16.34 -16.18 -15.63
CA GLY A 109 -17.07 -16.72 -14.51
C GLY A 109 -18.23 -17.63 -14.90
N GLY A 110 -18.10 -18.87 -14.53
CA GLY A 110 -19.27 -19.68 -14.33
C GLY A 110 -20.08 -18.95 -13.26
N GLY A 111 -21.08 -18.18 -13.70
CA GLY A 111 -22.03 -17.61 -12.80
C GLY A 111 -22.48 -18.74 -11.89
N ALA A 112 -22.34 -18.55 -10.59
CA ALA A 112 -22.99 -19.40 -9.65
C ALA A 112 -24.48 -19.39 -10.03
N GLY A 113 -24.88 -20.34 -10.81
CA GLY A 113 -26.29 -20.68 -10.97
C GLY A 113 -26.78 -20.94 -9.57
N ALA A 114 -27.69 -20.14 -9.17
CA ALA A 114 -28.42 -20.38 -7.94
C ALA A 114 -29.09 -21.75 -7.99
#